data_73cb91d4a6bedeb89ffe9f4f7adf6a5c
#
_entry.id   73cb91d4a6bedeb89ffe9f4f7adf6a5c
#
_cell.length_a   1.000
_cell.length_b   1.000
_cell.length_c   1.000
_cell.angle_alpha   90.00
_cell.angle_beta   90.00
_cell.angle_gamma   90.00
#
_symmetry.space_group_name_H-M   'P 1'
#
loop_
_entity.id
_entity.type
_entity.pdbx_description
1 polymer ?
#
loop_
_entity_poly.entity_id
_entity_poly.type
_entity_poly.pdbx_seq_one_letter_code
_entity_poly.pdbx_strand_id
1 'polypeptide(L)'
;MNRHLSMRTANPALQSDTFRKSMAGASASTGVMTINGVVNKTGLALLLLIISASVTWSDPTLSGLAILGFVVGLVAAIVTIFKPTIASITVPVYAISQGLVLGAISRIFEMQYPGIAVQAIFLTFGTLGSLLLAYMSGLIKATENFKLGVFAATGAIGVLY
;
A
#
# COMPACT_ATOMS: atom_id res chain seq x y z
N MET A 1 2.63 -36.76 19.90
CA MET A 1 3.70 -36.49 18.93
C MET A 1 3.06 -35.85 17.68
N ASN A 2 2.71 -34.55 17.77
CA ASN A 2 2.00 -33.83 16.69
C ASN A 2 3.01 -33.02 15.86
N ARG A 3 3.39 -33.56 14.71
CA ARG A 3 4.10 -32.82 13.67
C ARG A 3 3.09 -31.91 13.00
N HIS A 4 3.07 -30.64 13.39
CA HIS A 4 2.39 -29.62 12.61
C HIS A 4 3.09 -29.52 11.26
N LEU A 5 2.36 -29.82 10.19
CA LEU A 5 2.79 -29.58 8.83
C LEU A 5 3.01 -28.06 8.64
N SER A 6 4.26 -27.63 8.77
CA SER A 6 4.63 -26.28 8.40
C SER A 6 4.52 -26.18 6.88
N MET A 7 3.48 -25.55 6.38
CA MET A 7 3.39 -25.20 4.97
C MET A 7 4.55 -24.22 4.65
N ARG A 8 5.60 -24.75 4.06
CA ARG A 8 6.65 -23.93 3.45
C ARG A 8 6.07 -23.30 2.20
N THR A 9 5.66 -22.05 2.28
CA THR A 9 5.29 -21.28 1.09
C THR A 9 6.56 -20.93 0.33
N ALA A 10 6.53 -21.13 -0.99
CA ALA A 10 7.65 -20.77 -1.89
C ALA A 10 7.87 -19.24 -1.98
N ASN A 11 6.97 -18.44 -1.43
CA ASN A 11 7.08 -16.99 -1.44
C ASN A 11 7.97 -16.53 -0.26
N PRO A 12 9.15 -15.96 -0.51
CA PRO A 12 10.07 -15.51 0.54
C PRO A 12 9.48 -14.42 1.44
N ALA A 13 8.49 -13.66 0.97
CA ALA A 13 7.80 -12.65 1.77
C ALA A 13 6.85 -13.25 2.83
N LEU A 14 6.46 -14.52 2.70
CA LEU A 14 5.54 -15.21 3.60
C LEU A 14 6.24 -16.25 4.48
N GLN A 15 7.57 -16.34 4.44
CA GLN A 15 8.31 -17.26 5.31
C GLN A 15 8.28 -16.76 6.77
N SER A 16 7.89 -17.65 7.68
CA SER A 16 7.84 -17.39 9.13
C SER A 16 9.19 -16.89 9.68
N ASP A 17 10.30 -17.30 9.07
CA ASP A 17 11.64 -16.87 9.47
C ASP A 17 11.94 -15.42 9.12
N THR A 18 11.34 -14.88 8.06
CA THR A 18 11.44 -13.47 7.71
C THR A 18 10.74 -12.60 8.77
N PHE A 19 9.57 -13.05 9.25
CA PHE A 19 8.87 -12.39 10.35
C PHE A 19 9.58 -12.52 11.69
N ARG A 20 10.18 -13.68 11.98
CA ARG A 20 10.97 -13.88 13.22
C ARG A 20 12.25 -13.04 13.25
N LYS A 21 12.94 -12.92 12.12
CA LYS A 21 14.14 -12.06 12.01
C LYS A 21 13.81 -10.59 12.14
N SER A 22 12.69 -10.13 11.55
CA SER A 22 12.21 -8.76 11.73
C SER A 22 11.75 -8.49 13.17
N MET A 23 11.14 -9.46 13.86
CA MET A 23 10.80 -9.36 15.28
C MET A 23 12.04 -9.36 16.18
N ALA A 24 13.04 -10.17 15.91
CA ALA A 24 14.28 -10.22 16.69
C ALA A 24 15.11 -8.91 16.55
N GLY A 25 15.08 -8.27 15.38
CA GLY A 25 15.68 -6.95 15.19
C GLY A 25 14.87 -5.80 15.80
N ALA A 26 13.58 -5.98 15.99
CA ALA A 26 12.68 -5.00 16.61
C ALA A 26 12.67 -5.07 18.14
N SER A 27 13.25 -6.11 18.73
CA SER A 27 13.30 -6.28 20.21
C SER A 27 14.15 -5.24 20.94
N ALA A 28 14.87 -4.39 20.22
CA ALA A 28 15.68 -3.31 20.84
C ALA A 28 14.96 -1.95 20.90
N SER A 29 13.80 -1.79 20.25
CA SER A 29 12.98 -0.57 20.37
C SER A 29 11.50 -0.90 20.25
N THR A 30 10.95 -1.35 21.38
CA THR A 30 9.60 -1.06 21.84
C THR A 30 8.54 -0.83 20.76
N GLY A 31 7.66 -1.76 20.65
CA GLY A 31 6.36 -1.40 20.14
C GLY A 31 5.66 -2.57 19.55
N VAL A 32 4.79 -3.17 20.35
CA VAL A 32 3.70 -3.98 19.84
C VAL A 32 3.03 -3.19 18.73
N MET A 33 2.92 -3.78 17.56
CA MET A 33 2.28 -3.18 16.39
C MET A 33 0.81 -2.93 16.73
N THR A 34 0.48 -1.71 17.10
CA THR A 34 -0.89 -1.33 17.47
C THR A 34 -1.68 -1.01 16.21
N ILE A 35 -2.97 -1.31 16.19
CA ILE A 35 -3.88 -0.97 15.10
C ILE A 35 -3.80 0.52 14.78
N ASN A 36 -3.83 1.37 15.80
CA ASN A 36 -3.72 2.83 15.63
C ASN A 36 -2.38 3.24 15.01
N GLY A 37 -1.28 2.56 15.35
CA GLY A 37 0.02 2.82 14.75
C GLY A 37 0.07 2.48 13.26
N VAL A 38 -0.59 1.38 12.87
CA VAL A 38 -0.71 0.99 11.44
C VAL A 38 -1.56 2.01 10.69
N VAL A 39 -2.72 2.36 11.22
CA VAL A 39 -3.64 3.33 10.61
C VAL A 39 -2.97 4.67 10.40
N ASN A 40 -2.28 5.19 11.43
CA ASN A 40 -1.58 6.48 11.33
C ASN A 40 -0.47 6.45 10.26
N LYS A 41 0.32 5.39 10.19
CA LYS A 41 1.38 5.25 9.18
C LYS A 41 0.80 5.12 7.77
N THR A 42 -0.29 4.36 7.61
CA THR A 42 -1.00 4.23 6.33
C THR A 42 -1.62 5.55 5.92
N GLY A 43 -2.26 6.27 6.84
CA GLY A 43 -2.82 7.59 6.59
C GLY A 43 -1.75 8.60 6.15
N LEU A 44 -0.58 8.60 6.80
CA LEU A 44 0.54 9.45 6.42
C LEU A 44 1.10 9.10 5.04
N ALA A 45 1.27 7.81 4.73
CA ALA A 45 1.71 7.37 3.41
C ALA A 45 0.70 7.77 2.31
N LEU A 46 -0.59 7.65 2.59
CA LEU A 46 -1.67 8.08 1.70
C LEU A 46 -1.63 9.59 1.45
N LEU A 47 -1.42 10.38 2.50
CA LEU A 47 -1.31 11.83 2.40
C LEU A 47 -0.11 12.25 1.54
N LEU A 48 1.04 11.63 1.74
CA LEU A 48 2.23 11.84 0.91
C LEU A 48 1.96 11.51 -0.56
N LEU A 49 1.27 10.40 -0.84
CA LEU A 49 0.88 9.98 -2.17
C LEU A 49 -0.05 11.01 -2.82
N ILE A 50 -1.07 11.51 -2.12
CA ILE A 50 -2.00 12.52 -2.64
C ILE A 50 -1.26 13.82 -2.96
N ILE A 51 -0.39 14.30 -2.05
CA ILE A 51 0.37 15.53 -2.27
C ILE A 51 1.27 15.38 -3.50
N SER A 52 1.99 14.29 -3.63
CA SER A 52 2.87 14.07 -4.79
C SER A 52 2.08 13.88 -6.09
N ALA A 53 0.93 13.22 -6.05
CA ALA A 53 0.04 13.08 -7.21
C ALA A 53 -0.52 14.43 -7.68
N SER A 54 -0.86 15.33 -6.75
CA SER A 54 -1.36 16.66 -7.11
C SER A 54 -0.34 17.49 -7.85
N VAL A 55 0.95 17.30 -7.64
CA VAL A 55 2.03 18.01 -8.36
C VAL A 55 2.00 17.66 -9.85
N THR A 56 2.01 16.38 -10.19
CA THR A 56 2.00 15.94 -11.62
C THR A 56 0.62 16.09 -12.27
N TRP A 57 -0.44 16.13 -11.47
CA TRP A 57 -1.79 16.44 -11.95
C TRP A 57 -1.92 17.90 -12.37
N SER A 58 -1.36 18.82 -11.57
CA SER A 58 -1.51 20.26 -11.80
C SER A 58 -0.67 20.76 -12.95
N ASP A 59 0.54 20.24 -13.14
CA ASP A 59 1.47 20.69 -14.17
C ASP A 59 1.85 19.55 -15.13
N PRO A 60 1.31 19.55 -16.38
CA PRO A 60 1.63 18.55 -17.38
C PRO A 60 3.11 18.48 -17.77
N THR A 61 3.86 19.57 -17.58
CA THR A 61 5.30 19.60 -17.91
C THR A 61 6.11 18.69 -17.01
N LEU A 62 5.58 18.40 -15.80
CA LEU A 62 6.18 17.51 -14.81
C LEU A 62 5.84 16.03 -15.06
N SER A 63 5.09 15.70 -16.11
CA SER A 63 4.73 14.31 -16.44
C SER A 63 5.96 13.40 -16.65
N GLY A 64 7.10 13.97 -17.08
CA GLY A 64 8.37 13.26 -17.17
C GLY A 64 8.87 12.70 -15.82
N LEU A 65 8.49 13.32 -14.70
CA LEU A 65 8.80 12.81 -13.36
C LEU A 65 8.11 11.48 -13.06
N ALA A 66 7.04 11.13 -13.77
CA ALA A 66 6.37 9.84 -13.62
C ALA A 66 7.29 8.67 -13.96
N ILE A 67 8.15 8.79 -14.98
CA ILE A 67 9.10 7.75 -15.35
C ILE A 67 10.14 7.55 -14.23
N LEU A 68 10.67 8.65 -13.71
CA LEU A 68 11.59 8.60 -12.56
C LEU A 68 10.90 8.03 -11.33
N GLY A 69 9.68 8.48 -11.04
CA GLY A 69 8.85 7.96 -9.95
C GLY A 69 8.60 6.46 -10.08
N PHE A 70 8.33 5.97 -11.28
CA PHE A 70 8.14 4.54 -11.53
C PHE A 70 9.39 3.73 -11.18
N VAL A 71 10.55 4.15 -11.68
CA VAL A 71 11.82 3.46 -11.41
C VAL A 71 12.19 3.50 -9.92
N VAL A 72 12.11 4.68 -9.30
CA VAL A 72 12.41 4.84 -7.86
C VAL A 72 11.42 4.05 -7.01
N GLY A 73 10.14 4.08 -7.35
CA GLY A 73 9.10 3.31 -6.65
C GLY A 73 9.32 1.81 -6.76
N LEU A 74 9.67 1.32 -7.96
CA LEU A 74 9.99 -0.10 -8.17
C LEU A 74 11.19 -0.53 -7.32
N VAL A 75 12.25 0.26 -7.32
CA VAL A 75 13.45 -0.02 -6.49
C VAL A 75 13.08 0.01 -5.01
N ALA A 76 12.33 1.02 -4.55
CA ALA A 76 11.89 1.11 -3.16
C ALA A 76 11.04 -0.09 -2.75
N ALA A 77 10.13 -0.56 -3.62
CA ALA A 77 9.32 -1.75 -3.37
C ALA A 77 10.18 -3.00 -3.22
N ILE A 78 11.11 -3.24 -4.15
CA ILE A 78 12.04 -4.38 -4.11
C ILE A 78 12.87 -4.33 -2.83
N VAL A 79 13.45 -3.17 -2.51
CA VAL A 79 14.26 -3.01 -1.30
C VAL A 79 13.43 -3.29 -0.04
N THR A 80 12.18 -2.83 0.01
CA THR A 80 11.29 -3.08 1.16
C THR A 80 10.99 -4.57 1.34
N ILE A 81 10.79 -5.31 0.23
CA ILE A 81 10.53 -6.75 0.27
C ILE A 81 11.74 -7.50 0.85
N PHE A 82 12.95 -7.16 0.41
CA PHE A 82 14.16 -7.86 0.86
C PHE A 82 14.71 -7.37 2.20
N LYS A 83 14.43 -6.11 2.58
CA LYS A 83 14.88 -5.52 3.85
C LYS A 83 13.74 -4.81 4.58
N PRO A 84 12.84 -5.56 5.24
CA PRO A 84 11.68 -4.98 5.95
C PRO A 84 12.07 -4.00 7.08
N THR A 85 13.29 -4.12 7.61
CA THR A 85 13.79 -3.27 8.70
C THR A 85 13.88 -1.78 8.32
N ILE A 86 14.07 -1.48 7.04
CA ILE A 86 14.14 -0.11 6.53
C ILE A 86 12.82 0.39 5.94
N ALA A 87 11.72 -0.36 6.10
CA ALA A 87 10.40 -0.01 5.60
C ALA A 87 9.93 1.38 6.06
N SER A 88 10.37 1.83 7.23
CA SER A 88 10.05 3.17 7.74
C SER A 88 10.52 4.31 6.82
N ILE A 89 11.54 4.09 6.01
CA ILE A 89 12.08 5.06 5.06
C ILE A 89 11.58 4.74 3.65
N THR A 90 11.62 3.46 3.26
CA THR A 90 11.30 3.06 1.88
C THR A 90 9.81 3.18 1.56
N VAL A 91 8.91 3.01 2.52
CA VAL A 91 7.46 3.19 2.32
C VAL A 91 7.08 4.64 1.99
N PRO A 92 7.54 5.68 2.73
CA PRO A 92 7.33 7.07 2.32
C PRO A 92 7.91 7.40 0.94
N VAL A 93 9.12 6.94 0.63
CA VAL A 93 9.75 7.13 -0.69
C VAL A 93 8.90 6.48 -1.78
N TYR A 94 8.44 5.25 -1.55
CA TYR A 94 7.53 4.55 -2.46
C TYR A 94 6.22 5.32 -2.66
N ALA A 95 5.60 5.82 -1.57
CA ALA A 95 4.34 6.55 -1.63
C ALA A 95 4.47 7.84 -2.48
N ILE A 96 5.54 8.62 -2.28
CA ILE A 96 5.82 9.83 -3.07
C ILE A 96 6.05 9.45 -4.54
N SER A 97 6.86 8.45 -4.80
CA SER A 97 7.19 8.00 -6.15
C SER A 97 5.95 7.52 -6.90
N GLN A 98 5.11 6.71 -6.26
CA GLN A 98 3.86 6.22 -6.85
C GLN A 98 2.82 7.34 -7.02
N GLY A 99 2.79 8.31 -6.13
CA GLY A 99 1.94 9.49 -6.29
C GLY A 99 2.25 10.25 -7.58
N LEU A 100 3.53 10.51 -7.86
CA LEU A 100 3.93 11.16 -9.13
C LEU A 100 3.47 10.37 -10.35
N VAL A 101 3.59 9.05 -10.33
CA VAL A 101 3.14 8.17 -11.42
C VAL A 101 1.62 8.25 -11.59
N LEU A 102 0.89 8.04 -10.48
CA LEU A 102 -0.57 8.02 -10.49
C LEU A 102 -1.16 9.37 -10.89
N GLY A 103 -0.57 10.48 -10.43
CA GLY A 103 -1.01 11.83 -10.81
C GLY A 103 -0.89 12.07 -12.32
N ALA A 104 0.25 11.70 -12.91
CA ALA A 104 0.47 11.85 -14.36
C ALA A 104 -0.48 10.96 -15.18
N ILE A 105 -0.61 9.68 -14.81
CA ILE A 105 -1.51 8.75 -15.51
C ILE A 105 -2.96 9.22 -15.39
N SER A 106 -3.40 9.58 -14.17
CA SER A 106 -4.76 10.07 -13.95
C SER A 106 -5.05 11.32 -14.77
N ARG A 107 -4.07 12.22 -14.92
CA ARG A 107 -4.21 13.42 -15.77
C ARG A 107 -4.43 13.05 -17.23
N ILE A 108 -3.70 12.08 -17.78
CA ILE A 108 -3.84 11.63 -19.17
C ILE A 108 -5.26 11.07 -19.39
N PHE A 109 -5.74 10.22 -18.47
CA PHE A 109 -7.09 9.66 -18.56
C PHE A 109 -8.18 10.72 -18.40
N GLU A 110 -7.98 11.71 -17.54
CA GLU A 110 -8.93 12.81 -17.36
C GLU A 110 -9.07 13.66 -18.62
N MET A 111 -7.98 13.86 -19.38
CA MET A 111 -8.03 14.57 -20.66
C MET A 111 -8.75 13.78 -21.75
N GLN A 112 -8.66 12.45 -21.72
CA GLN A 112 -9.33 11.58 -22.70
C GLN A 112 -10.80 11.33 -22.32
N TYR A 113 -11.08 11.18 -21.05
CA TYR A 113 -12.39 10.83 -20.50
C TYR A 113 -12.69 11.72 -19.28
N PRO A 114 -13.21 12.95 -19.52
CA PRO A 114 -13.45 13.91 -18.42
C PRO A 114 -14.34 13.33 -17.31
N GLY A 115 -13.88 13.44 -16.07
CA GLY A 115 -14.59 12.99 -14.88
C GLY A 115 -14.26 11.57 -14.43
N ILE A 116 -13.69 10.71 -15.29
CA ILE A 116 -13.45 9.29 -14.94
C ILE A 116 -12.35 9.13 -13.88
N ALA A 117 -11.25 9.87 -14.02
CA ALA A 117 -10.13 9.80 -13.09
C ALA A 117 -10.52 10.40 -11.73
N VAL A 118 -11.25 11.51 -11.73
CA VAL A 118 -11.74 12.14 -10.51
C VAL A 118 -12.68 11.20 -9.74
N GLN A 119 -13.62 10.54 -10.42
CA GLN A 119 -14.52 9.56 -9.80
C GLN A 119 -13.76 8.37 -9.22
N ALA A 120 -12.79 7.81 -9.97
CA ALA A 120 -11.97 6.70 -9.50
C ALA A 120 -11.14 7.08 -8.25
N ILE A 121 -10.56 8.28 -8.24
CA ILE A 121 -9.79 8.80 -7.10
C ILE A 121 -10.70 8.91 -5.86
N PHE A 122 -11.86 9.55 -5.98
CA PHE A 122 -12.80 9.71 -4.87
C PHE A 122 -13.30 8.37 -4.34
N LEU A 123 -13.63 7.42 -5.21
CA LEU A 123 -14.05 6.08 -4.80
C LEU A 123 -12.93 5.33 -4.08
N THR A 124 -11.72 5.36 -4.61
CA THR A 124 -10.57 4.65 -4.03
C THR A 124 -10.20 5.22 -2.66
N PHE A 125 -9.99 6.53 -2.58
CA PHE A 125 -9.59 7.17 -1.33
C PHE A 125 -10.75 7.22 -0.33
N GLY A 126 -11.99 7.40 -0.79
CA GLY A 126 -13.18 7.33 0.05
C GLY A 126 -13.35 5.95 0.68
N THR A 127 -13.19 4.89 -0.10
CA THR A 127 -13.25 3.52 0.39
C THR A 127 -12.12 3.23 1.38
N LEU A 128 -10.88 3.60 1.04
CA LEU A 128 -9.74 3.40 1.92
C LEU A 128 -9.89 4.20 3.22
N GLY A 129 -10.29 5.45 3.15
CA GLY A 129 -10.53 6.29 4.33
C GLY A 129 -11.64 5.74 5.21
N SER A 130 -12.75 5.30 4.62
CA SER A 130 -13.84 4.65 5.36
C SER A 130 -13.38 3.37 6.06
N LEU A 131 -12.58 2.54 5.39
CA LEU A 131 -12.01 1.34 5.99
C LEU A 131 -11.04 1.67 7.13
N LEU A 132 -10.18 2.67 6.98
CA LEU A 132 -9.29 3.10 8.05
C LEU A 132 -10.06 3.59 9.28
N LEU A 133 -11.11 4.39 9.08
CA LEU A 133 -11.99 4.84 10.17
C LEU A 133 -12.73 3.67 10.82
N ALA A 134 -13.22 2.71 10.05
CA ALA A 134 -13.87 1.51 10.57
C ALA A 134 -12.91 0.62 11.38
N TYR A 135 -11.63 0.56 11.00
CA TYR A 135 -10.61 -0.10 11.80
C TYR A 135 -10.29 0.65 13.10
N MET A 136 -10.18 1.98 13.04
CA MET A 136 -9.94 2.80 14.23
C MET A 136 -11.07 2.71 15.24
N SER A 137 -12.32 2.72 14.77
CA SER A 137 -13.51 2.62 15.62
C SER A 137 -13.77 1.22 16.16
N GLY A 138 -12.99 0.21 15.72
CA GLY A 138 -13.17 -1.18 16.12
C GLY A 138 -14.42 -1.88 15.52
N LEU A 139 -15.12 -1.22 14.60
CA LEU A 139 -16.28 -1.78 13.90
C LEU A 139 -15.90 -2.99 13.05
N ILE A 140 -14.71 -2.96 12.47
CA ILE A 140 -14.19 -4.05 11.65
C ILE A 140 -12.97 -4.67 12.34
N LYS A 141 -13.03 -6.00 12.50
CA LYS A 141 -11.87 -6.79 12.95
C LYS A 141 -11.38 -7.61 11.75
N ALA A 142 -10.07 -7.71 11.57
CA ALA A 142 -9.45 -8.54 10.53
C ALA A 142 -9.60 -10.03 10.85
N THR A 143 -10.82 -10.54 10.78
CA THR A 143 -11.15 -11.97 10.95
C THR A 143 -10.80 -12.75 9.68
N GLU A 144 -10.67 -14.08 9.79
CA GLU A 144 -10.41 -14.95 8.62
C GLU A 144 -11.54 -14.81 7.57
N ASN A 145 -12.79 -14.69 8.00
CA ASN A 145 -13.93 -14.49 7.11
C ASN A 145 -13.84 -13.16 6.35
N PHE A 146 -13.37 -12.10 7.00
CA PHE A 146 -13.15 -10.81 6.36
C PHE A 146 -12.06 -10.89 5.29
N LYS A 147 -10.94 -11.58 5.58
CA LYS A 147 -9.86 -11.81 4.62
C LYS A 147 -10.34 -12.58 3.39
N LEU A 148 -11.14 -13.65 3.60
CA LEU A 148 -11.75 -14.42 2.51
C LEU A 148 -12.69 -13.56 1.67
N GLY A 149 -13.49 -12.69 2.28
CA GLY A 149 -14.37 -11.76 1.59
C GLY A 149 -13.60 -10.78 0.69
N VAL A 150 -12.51 -10.19 1.21
CA VAL A 150 -11.64 -9.29 0.43
C VAL A 150 -10.97 -10.04 -0.72
N PHE A 151 -10.47 -11.27 -0.47
CA PHE A 151 -9.85 -12.11 -1.51
C PHE A 151 -10.85 -12.44 -2.62
N ALA A 152 -12.07 -12.86 -2.26
CA ALA A 152 -13.14 -13.16 -3.21
C ALA A 152 -13.55 -11.94 -4.03
N ALA A 153 -13.70 -10.77 -3.40
CA ALA A 153 -14.05 -9.53 -4.10
C ALA A 153 -12.95 -9.11 -5.09
N THR A 154 -11.68 -9.18 -4.67
CA THR A 154 -10.53 -8.87 -5.53
C THR A 154 -10.44 -9.87 -6.70
N GLY A 155 -10.65 -11.15 -6.43
CA GLY A 155 -10.67 -12.19 -7.46
C GLY A 155 -11.80 -11.99 -8.46
N ALA A 156 -12.99 -11.62 -8.01
CA ALA A 156 -14.13 -11.34 -8.88
C ALA A 156 -13.84 -10.16 -9.83
N ILE A 157 -13.21 -9.09 -9.33
CA ILE A 157 -12.77 -7.96 -10.17
C ILE A 157 -11.76 -8.44 -11.22
N GLY A 158 -10.76 -9.24 -10.81
CA GLY A 158 -9.73 -9.77 -11.72
C GLY A 158 -10.24 -10.74 -12.78
N VAL A 159 -11.41 -11.38 -12.56
CA VAL A 159 -12.05 -12.25 -13.56
C VAL A 159 -12.92 -11.43 -14.53
N LEU A 160 -13.44 -10.29 -14.08
CA LEU A 160 -14.30 -9.41 -14.90
C LEU A 160 -13.50 -8.56 -15.89
N TYR A 161 -12.26 -8.23 -15.56
CA TYR A 161 -11.36 -7.38 -16.35
C TYR A 161 -10.16 -8.18 -16.91
#